data_b64f809c5769861058c012c925bf5391
#
_entry.id   b64f809c5769861058c012c925bf5391
#
_cell.length_a   1.000
_cell.length_b   1.000
_cell.length_c   1.000
_cell.angle_alpha   90.00
_cell.angle_beta   90.00
_cell.angle_gamma   90.00
#
_symmetry.space_group_name_H-M   'P 1'
#
loop_
_entity.id
_entity.type
_entity.pdbx_description
1 polymer ?
#
loop_
_entity_poly.entity_id
_entity_poly.type
_entity_poly.pdbx_seq_one_letter_code
_entity_poly.pdbx_strand_id
1 'polypeptide(L)'
;MNMHNPATPGELLTGWLEDLNTSVTAFAAHLGISRVMLSRLLHGHSGITADMDLRLSEALGTSPGYWLALQAQRDLWAARENAKKRQTIQRMAGLDLTHA
;
A
#
# COMPACT_ATOMS: atom_id res chain seq x y z
N MET A 1 -3.30 6.96 21.02
CA MET A 1 -3.48 5.64 20.46
C MET A 1 -2.22 5.08 19.83
N ASN A 2 -1.91 3.86 20.14
CA ASN A 2 -0.73 3.25 19.55
C ASN A 2 -0.94 2.93 18.08
N MET A 3 0.06 3.27 17.32
CA MET A 3 0.09 2.88 15.93
C MET A 3 0.62 1.45 15.85
N HIS A 4 -0.23 0.56 15.45
CA HIS A 4 0.23 -0.77 15.11
C HIS A 4 0.89 -0.72 13.74
N ASN A 5 1.85 -1.59 13.52
CA ASN A 5 2.45 -1.78 12.22
C ASN A 5 1.34 -2.23 11.25
N PRO A 6 0.87 -1.35 10.36
CA PRO A 6 -0.22 -1.73 9.45
C PRO A 6 0.22 -2.83 8.50
N ALA A 7 -0.71 -3.69 8.12
CA ALA A 7 -0.44 -4.71 7.12
C ALA A 7 -0.08 -4.04 5.79
N THR A 8 0.83 -4.65 5.04
CA THR A 8 1.13 -4.19 3.69
C THR A 8 0.01 -4.62 2.75
N PRO A 9 -0.20 -3.91 1.64
CA PRO A 9 -1.15 -4.39 0.62
C PRO A 9 -0.85 -5.81 0.16
N GLY A 10 0.44 -6.18 0.05
CA GLY A 10 0.81 -7.53 -0.34
C GLY A 10 0.35 -8.60 0.63
N GLU A 11 0.43 -8.32 1.93
CA GLU A 11 -0.05 -9.25 2.96
C GLU A 11 -1.56 -9.45 2.84
N LEU A 12 -2.30 -8.37 2.64
CA LEU A 12 -3.76 -8.44 2.48
C LEU A 12 -4.13 -9.19 1.20
N LEU A 13 -3.40 -8.93 0.10
CA LEU A 13 -3.64 -9.63 -1.15
C LEU A 13 -3.37 -11.12 -1.03
N THR A 14 -2.35 -11.50 -0.28
CA THR A 14 -2.06 -12.92 -0.02
C THR A 14 -3.27 -13.59 0.63
N GLY A 15 -3.88 -12.92 1.61
CA GLY A 15 -5.11 -13.43 2.23
C GLY A 15 -6.26 -13.56 1.25
N TRP A 16 -6.45 -12.57 0.37
CA TRP A 16 -7.48 -12.63 -0.67
C TRP A 16 -7.29 -13.82 -1.59
N LEU A 17 -6.04 -14.08 -2.02
CA LEU A 17 -5.75 -15.19 -2.92
C LEU A 17 -6.00 -16.53 -2.25
N GLU A 18 -5.68 -16.66 -0.98
CA GLU A 18 -5.97 -17.85 -0.21
C GLU A 18 -7.47 -18.10 -0.12
N ASP A 19 -8.22 -17.06 0.22
CA ASP A 19 -9.68 -17.15 0.34
C ASP A 19 -10.34 -17.48 -1.00
N LEU A 20 -9.81 -16.95 -2.10
CA LEU A 20 -10.31 -17.21 -3.43
C LEU A 20 -9.78 -18.52 -4.03
N ASN A 21 -8.88 -19.17 -3.33
CA ASN A 21 -8.21 -20.38 -3.80
C ASN A 21 -7.58 -20.19 -5.19
N THR A 22 -6.90 -19.06 -5.35
CA THR A 22 -6.32 -18.62 -6.63
C THR A 22 -4.81 -18.55 -6.52
N SER A 23 -4.11 -19.10 -7.50
CA SER A 23 -2.64 -19.05 -7.53
C SER A 23 -2.14 -17.67 -7.94
N VAL A 24 -0.89 -17.39 -7.60
CA VAL A 24 -0.22 -16.14 -8.02
C VAL A 24 -0.19 -16.05 -9.56
N THR A 25 0.14 -17.15 -10.22
CA THR A 25 0.18 -17.18 -11.69
C THR A 25 -1.17 -16.86 -12.30
N ALA A 26 -2.24 -17.49 -11.79
CA ALA A 26 -3.59 -17.26 -12.32
C ALA A 26 -4.05 -15.83 -12.06
N PHE A 27 -3.79 -15.28 -10.88
CA PHE A 27 -4.20 -13.93 -10.57
C PHE A 27 -3.43 -12.89 -11.37
N ALA A 28 -2.12 -13.09 -11.56
CA ALA A 28 -1.32 -12.21 -12.41
C ALA A 28 -1.88 -12.17 -13.83
N ALA A 29 -2.19 -13.34 -14.39
CA ALA A 29 -2.81 -13.43 -15.72
C ALA A 29 -4.14 -12.67 -15.76
N HIS A 30 -4.95 -12.84 -14.74
CA HIS A 30 -6.25 -12.16 -14.65
C HIS A 30 -6.08 -10.63 -14.61
N LEU A 31 -5.07 -10.15 -13.89
CA LEU A 31 -4.79 -8.71 -13.82
C LEU A 31 -4.09 -8.16 -15.05
N GLY A 32 -3.58 -9.03 -15.92
CA GLY A 32 -2.83 -8.61 -17.10
C GLY A 32 -1.42 -8.13 -16.77
N ILE A 33 -0.80 -8.69 -15.74
CA ILE A 33 0.57 -8.35 -15.33
C ILE A 33 1.40 -9.62 -15.26
N SER A 34 2.73 -9.46 -15.18
CA SER A 34 3.61 -10.60 -15.05
C SER A 34 3.53 -11.22 -13.66
N ARG A 35 3.80 -12.53 -13.57
CA ARG A 35 3.88 -13.21 -12.29
C ARG A 35 4.95 -12.59 -11.39
N VAL A 36 6.07 -12.19 -11.98
CA VAL A 36 7.17 -11.56 -11.22
C VAL A 36 6.70 -10.24 -10.60
N MET A 37 5.99 -9.42 -11.37
CA MET A 37 5.47 -8.15 -10.87
C MET A 37 4.52 -8.38 -9.69
N LEU A 38 3.62 -9.32 -9.80
CA LEU A 38 2.70 -9.64 -8.71
C LEU A 38 3.44 -10.21 -7.50
N SER A 39 4.38 -11.11 -7.71
CA SER A 39 5.17 -11.70 -6.63
C SER A 39 5.92 -10.61 -5.84
N ARG A 40 6.51 -9.65 -6.54
CA ARG A 40 7.21 -8.54 -5.87
C ARG A 40 6.25 -7.73 -5.00
N LEU A 41 5.05 -7.49 -5.50
CA LEU A 41 4.03 -6.77 -4.74
C LEU A 41 3.62 -7.55 -3.48
N LEU A 42 3.39 -8.85 -3.62
CA LEU A 42 2.97 -9.69 -2.50
C LEU A 42 4.02 -9.75 -1.40
N HIS A 43 5.31 -9.69 -1.76
CA HIS A 43 6.40 -9.76 -0.81
C HIS A 43 6.90 -8.39 -0.33
N GLY A 44 6.21 -7.32 -0.71
CA GLY A 44 6.53 -5.98 -0.24
C GLY A 44 7.73 -5.34 -0.91
N HIS A 45 8.20 -5.89 -2.05
CA HIS A 45 9.33 -5.34 -2.78
C HIS A 45 8.94 -4.24 -3.76
N SER A 46 7.66 -4.07 -4.01
CA SER A 46 7.14 -2.94 -4.79
C SER A 46 5.84 -2.48 -4.15
N GLY A 47 5.54 -1.19 -4.33
CA GLY A 47 4.33 -0.61 -3.78
C GLY A 47 3.18 -0.61 -4.79
N ILE A 48 2.04 -0.13 -4.33
CA ILE A 48 0.85 0.03 -5.17
C ILE A 48 0.99 1.31 -5.98
N THR A 49 0.85 1.20 -7.29
CA THR A 49 0.71 2.36 -8.18
C THR A 49 -0.77 2.61 -8.44
N ALA A 50 -1.09 3.77 -9.01
CA ALA A 50 -2.48 4.07 -9.38
C ALA A 50 -3.02 3.03 -10.36
N ASP A 51 -2.21 2.63 -11.35
CA ASP A 51 -2.63 1.60 -12.31
C ASP A 51 -2.92 0.27 -11.63
N MET A 52 -2.05 -0.13 -10.71
CA MET A 52 -2.25 -1.39 -9.98
C MET A 52 -3.52 -1.32 -9.11
N ASP A 53 -3.76 -0.17 -8.46
CA ASP A 53 -4.97 0.01 -7.68
C ASP A 53 -6.22 -0.19 -8.54
N LEU A 54 -6.24 0.39 -9.72
CA LEU A 54 -7.37 0.22 -10.64
C LEU A 54 -7.56 -1.23 -11.06
N ARG A 55 -6.47 -1.92 -11.40
CA ARG A 55 -6.55 -3.35 -11.77
C ARG A 55 -7.10 -4.19 -10.63
N LEU A 56 -6.62 -3.95 -9.42
CA LEU A 56 -7.10 -4.67 -8.24
C LEU A 56 -8.55 -4.35 -7.93
N SER A 57 -8.95 -3.09 -8.07
CA SER A 57 -10.32 -2.68 -7.84
C SER A 57 -11.27 -3.37 -8.81
N GLU A 58 -10.89 -3.43 -10.07
CA GLU A 58 -11.70 -4.09 -11.10
C GLU A 58 -11.80 -5.59 -10.83
N ALA A 59 -10.70 -6.22 -10.43
CA ALA A 59 -10.68 -7.67 -10.21
C ALA A 59 -11.40 -8.07 -8.92
N LEU A 60 -11.27 -7.29 -7.86
CA LEU A 60 -11.73 -7.68 -6.53
C LEU A 60 -12.97 -6.92 -6.06
N GLY A 61 -13.40 -5.92 -6.82
CA GLY A 61 -14.59 -5.15 -6.47
C GLY A 61 -14.38 -4.12 -5.38
N THR A 62 -13.14 -3.79 -5.05
CA THR A 62 -12.85 -2.72 -4.09
C THR A 62 -13.01 -1.37 -4.76
N SER A 63 -13.20 -0.31 -3.95
CA SER A 63 -13.29 1.04 -4.50
C SER A 63 -11.95 1.51 -5.03
N PRO A 64 -11.93 2.28 -6.12
CA PRO A 64 -10.68 2.91 -6.57
C PRO A 64 -10.05 3.74 -5.44
N GLY A 65 -8.76 3.58 -5.24
CA GLY A 65 -8.04 4.25 -4.16
C GLY A 65 -7.88 3.41 -2.90
N TYR A 66 -8.63 2.33 -2.77
CA TYR A 66 -8.58 1.48 -1.57
C TYR A 66 -7.15 0.98 -1.29
N TRP A 67 -6.51 0.41 -2.31
CA TRP A 67 -5.17 -0.16 -2.15
C TRP A 67 -4.10 0.91 -1.98
N LEU A 68 -4.27 2.05 -2.66
CA LEU A 68 -3.38 3.20 -2.46
C LEU A 68 -3.47 3.74 -1.04
N ALA A 69 -4.67 3.78 -0.46
CA ALA A 69 -4.85 4.23 0.92
C ALA A 69 -4.16 3.30 1.91
N LEU A 70 -4.26 1.99 1.70
CA LEU A 70 -3.56 1.02 2.54
C LEU A 70 -2.05 1.20 2.45
N GLN A 71 -1.53 1.40 1.24
CA GLN A 71 -0.11 1.64 1.04
C GLN A 71 0.33 2.91 1.76
N ALA A 72 -0.47 3.98 1.66
CA ALA A 72 -0.14 5.25 2.31
C ALA A 72 -0.08 5.12 3.82
N GLN A 73 -0.99 4.37 4.41
CA GLN A 73 -0.96 4.14 5.86
C GLN A 73 0.30 3.41 6.28
N ARG A 74 0.69 2.38 5.53
CA ARG A 74 1.91 1.65 5.81
C ARG A 74 3.14 2.53 5.65
N ASP A 75 3.19 3.32 4.57
CA ASP A 75 4.31 4.20 4.30
C ASP A 75 4.44 5.29 5.36
N LEU A 76 3.32 5.85 5.80
CA LEU A 76 3.33 6.85 6.88
C LEU A 76 3.81 6.26 8.19
N TRP A 77 3.38 5.05 8.51
CA TRP A 77 3.86 4.39 9.71
C TRP A 77 5.37 4.20 9.66
N ALA A 78 5.89 3.69 8.55
CA ALA A 78 7.33 3.47 8.38
C ALA A 78 8.10 4.79 8.43
N ALA A 79 7.58 5.83 7.78
CA ALA A 79 8.22 7.14 7.77
C ALA A 79 8.25 7.76 9.18
N ARG A 80 7.19 7.58 9.97
CA ARG A 80 7.17 8.05 11.35
C ARG A 80 8.19 7.34 12.21
N GLU A 81 8.35 6.03 12.03
CA GLU A 81 9.37 5.28 12.75
C GLU A 81 10.77 5.77 12.38
N ASN A 82 11.02 6.05 11.11
CA ASN A 82 12.30 6.61 10.67
C ASN A 82 12.50 8.03 11.17
N ALA A 83 11.43 8.83 11.27
CA ALA A 83 11.52 10.20 11.73
C ALA A 83 12.01 10.30 13.18
N LYS A 84 11.81 9.27 13.98
CA LYS A 84 12.32 9.23 15.35
C LYS A 84 13.84 9.21 15.41
N LYS A 85 14.49 8.86 14.33
CA LYS A 85 15.94 8.71 14.23
C LYS A 85 16.61 9.92 13.60
N ARG A 86 15.85 10.89 13.16
CA ARG A 86 16.38 12.09 12.53
C ARG A 86 16.04 13.34 13.34
N GLN A 87 16.68 14.44 12.99
CA GLN A 87 16.41 15.72 13.64
C GLN A 87 14.98 16.17 13.31
N THR A 88 14.29 16.66 14.33
CA THR A 88 12.93 17.20 14.17
C THR A 88 12.97 18.44 13.29
N ILE A 89 12.04 18.51 12.34
CA ILE A 89 11.90 19.67 11.47
C ILE A 89 10.97 20.66 12.18
N GLN A 90 11.46 21.89 12.35
CA GLN A 90 10.68 22.94 12.98
C GLN A 90 9.73 23.57 11.97
N ARG A 91 8.54 23.92 12.45
CA ARG A 91 7.62 24.69 11.63
C ARG A 91 8.28 26.04 11.29
N MET A 92 8.14 26.46 10.04
CA MET A 92 8.67 27.75 9.64
C MET A 92 7.94 28.88 10.35
N ALA A 93 8.69 29.92 10.74
CA ALA A 93 8.12 31.07 11.40
C ALA A 93 7.19 31.85 10.46
N GLY A 94 6.16 32.47 11.01
CA GLY A 94 5.25 33.31 10.24
C GLY A 94 4.11 32.57 9.55
N LEU A 95 4.05 31.25 9.67
CA LEU A 95 2.92 30.50 9.13
C LEU A 95 1.77 30.48 10.13
N ASP A 96 0.54 30.63 9.61
CA ASP A 96 -0.62 30.40 10.45
C ASP A 96 -1.34 29.12 9.99
N LEU A 97 -2.25 28.65 10.83
CA LEU A 97 -2.90 27.35 10.62
C LEU A 97 -3.92 27.37 9.50
N THR A 98 -4.26 28.54 8.97
CA THR A 98 -5.22 28.63 7.86
C THR A 98 -4.55 28.45 6.50
N HIS A 99 -3.24 28.30 6.49
CA HIS A 99 -2.44 28.11 5.28
C HIS A 99 -2.40 26.67 4.81
N ALA A 100 -3.27 25.84 5.19
CA ALA A 100 -3.23 24.43 4.81
C ALA A 100 -3.52 24.20 3.34
#